data_539a9968831af9f91d29c09c4e195047
#
_entry.id   539a9968831af9f91d29c09c4e195047
#
_cell.length_a   1.000
_cell.length_b   1.000
_cell.length_c   1.000
_cell.angle_alpha   90.00
_cell.angle_beta   90.00
_cell.angle_gamma   90.00
#
_symmetry.space_group_name_H-M   'P 1'
#
loop_
_entity.id
_entity.type
_entity.pdbx_description
1 polymer ?
#
loop_
_entity_poly.entity_id
_entity_poly.type
_entity_poly.pdbx_seq_one_letter_code
_entity_poly.pdbx_strand_id
1 'polypeptide(L)'
;MEKFNIEKQYKLYLERMKLDEIRMPEVQRVETKRVFYGAFGQLLMLLQNDISALSDDEAFKTLDSMINQVGQFFINETHKQN
;
A
#
# COMPACT_ATOMS: atom_id res chain seq x y z
N MET A 1 19.01 1.50 -6.36
CA MET A 1 17.65 2.04 -6.31
C MET A 1 16.72 1.18 -5.50
N GLU A 2 17.10 1.03 -4.23
CA GLU A 2 16.37 0.13 -3.32
C GLU A 2 14.92 0.54 -3.12
N LYS A 3 14.62 1.85 -3.05
CA LYS A 3 13.26 2.30 -2.80
C LYS A 3 12.27 1.92 -3.89
N PHE A 4 12.78 1.58 -5.09
CA PHE A 4 11.91 1.16 -6.20
C PHE A 4 11.79 -0.36 -6.31
N ASN A 5 12.23 -1.06 -5.28
CA ASN A 5 12.11 -2.51 -5.20
C ASN A 5 10.91 -2.86 -4.32
N ILE A 6 10.01 -3.69 -4.84
CA ILE A 6 8.76 -4.00 -4.12
C ILE A 6 9.05 -4.76 -2.84
N GLU A 7 10.02 -5.66 -2.84
CA GLU A 7 10.37 -6.40 -1.63
C GLU A 7 10.85 -5.44 -0.52
N LYS A 8 11.63 -4.43 -0.89
CA LYS A 8 12.06 -3.41 0.06
C LYS A 8 10.86 -2.64 0.62
N GLN A 9 9.90 -2.29 -0.24
CA GLN A 9 8.69 -1.61 0.19
C GLN A 9 7.86 -2.49 1.13
N TYR A 10 7.83 -3.80 0.86
CA TYR A 10 7.13 -4.74 1.72
C TYR A 10 7.75 -4.77 3.12
N LYS A 11 9.09 -4.81 3.19
CA LYS A 11 9.79 -4.80 4.49
C LYS A 11 9.50 -3.51 5.27
N LEU A 12 9.48 -2.37 4.58
CA LEU A 12 9.14 -1.10 5.22
C LEU A 12 7.70 -1.10 5.72
N TYR A 13 6.79 -1.69 4.96
CA TYR A 13 5.39 -1.81 5.38
C TYR A 13 5.29 -2.64 6.67
N LEU A 14 5.99 -3.76 6.74
CA LEU A 14 5.99 -4.60 7.94
C LEU A 14 6.50 -3.82 9.15
N GLU A 15 7.56 -3.04 8.98
CA GLU A 15 8.08 -2.19 10.06
C GLU A 15 7.02 -1.19 10.56
N ARG A 16 6.36 -0.51 9.63
CA ARG A 16 5.32 0.48 9.97
C ARG A 16 4.15 -0.15 10.72
N MET A 17 3.80 -1.37 10.34
CA MET A 17 2.69 -2.08 10.96
C MET A 17 3.12 -2.86 12.19
N LYS A 18 4.42 -2.81 12.54
CA LYS A 18 5.00 -3.54 13.68
C LYS A 18 4.75 -5.04 13.57
N LEU A 19 4.86 -5.55 12.35
CA LEU A 19 4.70 -6.98 12.07
C LEU A 19 6.08 -7.61 11.92
N ASP A 20 6.29 -8.73 12.60
CA ASP A 20 7.54 -9.46 12.56
C ASP A 20 7.31 -10.80 11.88
N GLU A 21 7.90 -10.97 10.69
CA GLU A 21 7.74 -12.19 9.91
C GLU A 21 8.13 -13.45 10.67
N ILE A 22 9.15 -13.33 11.51
CA ILE A 22 9.65 -14.48 12.29
C ILE A 22 8.58 -14.97 13.26
N ARG A 23 7.76 -14.07 13.78
CA ARG A 23 6.73 -14.39 14.76
C ARG A 23 5.40 -14.78 14.11
N MET A 24 5.24 -14.54 12.81
CA MET A 24 4.01 -14.88 12.14
C MET A 24 3.92 -16.37 11.85
N PRO A 25 2.75 -17.00 12.10
CA PRO A 25 2.51 -18.33 11.55
C PRO A 25 2.68 -18.32 10.04
N GLU A 26 3.05 -19.46 9.47
CA GLU A 26 3.33 -19.56 8.04
C GLU A 26 2.17 -19.04 7.17
N VAL A 27 0.94 -19.44 7.52
CA VAL A 27 -0.24 -19.01 6.76
C VAL A 27 -0.35 -17.49 6.74
N GLN A 28 -0.18 -16.85 7.90
CA GLN A 28 -0.26 -15.40 8.01
C GLN A 28 0.85 -14.72 7.19
N ARG A 29 2.07 -15.26 7.28
CA ARG A 29 3.21 -14.70 6.55
C ARG A 29 2.98 -14.74 5.05
N VAL A 30 2.49 -15.86 4.53
CA VAL A 30 2.21 -16.03 3.10
C VAL A 30 1.08 -15.10 2.67
N GLU A 31 0.00 -15.06 3.43
CA GLU A 31 -1.16 -14.24 3.08
C GLU A 31 -0.86 -12.75 3.15
N THR A 32 -0.11 -12.32 4.16
CA THR A 32 0.26 -10.91 4.30
C THR A 32 1.06 -10.44 3.08
N LYS A 33 2.02 -11.24 2.66
CA LYS A 33 2.84 -10.90 1.50
C LYS A 33 2.01 -10.89 0.22
N ARG A 34 1.15 -11.90 0.05
CA ARG A 34 0.28 -11.99 -1.13
C ARG A 34 -0.64 -10.79 -1.25
N VAL A 35 -1.24 -10.38 -0.14
CA VAL A 35 -2.14 -9.21 -0.12
C VAL A 35 -1.37 -7.94 -0.45
N PHE A 36 -0.19 -7.77 0.13
CA PHE A 36 0.62 -6.59 -0.15
C PHE A 36 1.00 -6.50 -1.63
N TYR A 37 1.51 -7.60 -2.18
CA TYR A 37 1.90 -7.62 -3.60
C TYR A 37 0.68 -7.44 -4.52
N GLY A 38 -0.44 -8.01 -4.15
CA GLY A 38 -1.68 -7.85 -4.93
C GLY A 38 -2.14 -6.40 -4.97
N ALA A 39 -2.17 -5.75 -3.80
CA ALA A 39 -2.58 -4.35 -3.72
C ALA A 39 -1.59 -3.43 -4.44
N PHE A 40 -0.28 -3.70 -4.27
CA PHE A 40 0.75 -2.92 -4.94
C PHE A 40 0.64 -3.06 -6.46
N GLY A 41 0.40 -4.30 -6.92
CA GLY A 41 0.21 -4.56 -8.35
C GLY A 41 -1.01 -3.83 -8.90
N GLN A 42 -2.10 -3.81 -8.15
CA GLN A 42 -3.30 -3.10 -8.56
C GLN A 42 -3.03 -1.61 -8.72
N LEU A 43 -2.29 -1.03 -7.79
CA LEU A 43 -1.93 0.38 -7.88
C LEU A 43 -1.04 0.66 -9.09
N LEU A 44 -0.05 -0.21 -9.34
CA LEU A 44 0.84 -0.04 -10.48
C LEU A 44 0.10 -0.10 -11.80
N MET A 45 -0.89 -1.00 -11.92
CA MET A 45 -1.73 -1.06 -13.11
C MET A 45 -2.52 0.22 -13.30
N LEU A 46 -3.07 0.74 -12.22
CA LEU A 46 -3.81 2.00 -12.26
C LEU A 46 -2.92 3.16 -12.70
N LEU A 47 -1.70 3.22 -12.18
CA LEU A 47 -0.73 4.25 -12.53
C LEU A 47 -0.35 4.15 -14.01
N GLN A 48 -0.06 2.95 -14.47
CA GLN A 48 0.42 2.73 -15.83
C GLN A 48 -0.67 2.95 -16.87
N ASN A 49 -1.89 2.50 -16.61
CA ASN A 49 -2.96 2.49 -17.62
C ASN A 49 -3.86 3.71 -17.56
N ASP A 50 -4.09 4.26 -16.38
CA ASP A 50 -5.10 5.30 -16.22
C ASP A 50 -4.51 6.65 -15.79
N ILE A 51 -3.74 6.66 -14.73
CA ILE A 51 -3.19 7.92 -14.20
C ILE A 51 -2.19 8.52 -15.18
N SER A 52 -1.41 7.69 -15.86
CA SER A 52 -0.42 8.16 -16.84
C SER A 52 -1.06 8.89 -18.03
N ALA A 53 -2.35 8.68 -18.27
CA ALA A 53 -3.07 9.33 -19.37
C ALA A 53 -3.62 10.70 -18.96
N LEU A 54 -3.55 11.05 -17.68
CA LEU A 54 -4.03 12.34 -17.18
C LEU A 54 -2.98 13.43 -17.37
N SER A 55 -3.44 14.69 -17.33
CA SER A 55 -2.49 15.81 -17.23
C SER A 55 -1.78 15.73 -15.87
N ASP A 56 -0.64 16.43 -15.75
CA ASP A 56 0.09 16.45 -14.50
C ASP A 56 -0.77 16.94 -13.34
N ASP A 57 -1.54 18.00 -13.55
CA ASP A 57 -2.45 18.54 -12.54
C ASP A 57 -3.49 17.53 -12.10
N GLU A 58 -4.12 16.87 -13.05
CA GLU A 58 -5.13 15.86 -12.77
C GLU A 58 -4.53 14.64 -12.06
N ALA A 59 -3.33 14.25 -12.47
CA ALA A 59 -2.62 13.12 -11.83
C ALA A 59 -2.33 13.45 -10.37
N PHE A 60 -1.83 14.66 -10.07
CA PHE A 60 -1.57 15.08 -8.70
C PHE A 60 -2.83 15.08 -7.85
N LYS A 61 -3.91 15.63 -8.39
CA LYS A 61 -5.19 15.68 -7.66
C LYS A 61 -5.73 14.29 -7.39
N THR A 62 -5.58 13.39 -8.36
CA THR A 62 -6.03 12.01 -8.23
C THR A 62 -5.23 11.28 -7.13
N LEU A 63 -3.90 11.40 -7.17
CA LEU A 63 -3.06 10.76 -6.16
C LEU A 63 -3.34 11.33 -4.77
N ASP A 64 -3.52 12.64 -4.67
CA ASP A 64 -3.85 13.31 -3.41
C ASP A 64 -5.17 12.79 -2.84
N SER A 65 -6.17 12.64 -3.69
CA SER A 65 -7.46 12.10 -3.29
C SER A 65 -7.32 10.67 -2.78
N MET A 66 -6.53 9.85 -3.46
CA MET A 66 -6.33 8.46 -3.06
C MET A 66 -5.57 8.37 -1.73
N ILE A 67 -4.57 9.23 -1.53
CA ILE A 67 -3.84 9.30 -0.26
C ILE A 67 -4.81 9.64 0.86
N ASN A 68 -5.70 10.61 0.64
CA ASN A 68 -6.69 10.99 1.64
C ASN A 68 -7.66 9.86 1.96
N GLN A 69 -8.03 9.06 0.96
CA GLN A 69 -8.89 7.89 1.16
C GLN A 69 -8.21 6.85 2.05
N VAL A 70 -6.92 6.60 1.81
CA VAL A 70 -6.15 5.68 2.64
C VAL A 70 -6.09 6.19 4.08
N GLY A 71 -5.78 7.48 4.24
CA GLY A 71 -5.71 8.10 5.56
C GLY A 71 -7.03 8.01 6.29
N GLN A 72 -8.13 8.26 5.59
CA GLN A 72 -9.47 8.20 6.19
C GLN A 72 -9.82 6.78 6.65
N PHE A 73 -9.42 5.79 5.85
CA PHE A 73 -9.63 4.40 6.24
C PHE A 73 -8.96 4.09 7.58
N PHE A 74 -7.70 4.50 7.75
CA PHE A 74 -6.97 4.20 8.98
C PHE A 74 -7.49 5.01 10.16
N ILE A 75 -7.95 6.24 9.93
CA ILE A 75 -8.62 7.02 10.98
C ILE A 75 -9.87 6.30 11.47
N ASN A 76 -10.69 5.80 10.53
CA ASN A 76 -11.90 5.07 10.88
C ASN A 76 -11.60 3.77 11.63
N GLU A 77 -10.56 3.06 11.24
CA GLU A 77 -10.15 1.85 11.94
C GLU A 77 -9.74 2.14 13.38
N THR A 78 -9.01 3.22 13.59
CA THR A 78 -8.59 3.63 14.93
C THR A 78 -9.82 3.94 15.81
N HIS A 79 -10.80 4.62 15.26
CA HIS A 79 -12.04 4.95 15.99
C HIS A 79 -12.82 3.70 16.36
N LYS A 80 -12.85 2.70 15.48
CA LYS A 80 -13.55 1.45 15.75
C LYS A 80 -12.95 0.66 16.90
N GLN A 81 -11.65 0.81 17.12
CA GLN A 81 -10.95 0.07 18.17
C GLN A 81 -11.12 0.69 19.55
N ASN A 82 -11.64 1.88 19.62
CA ASN A 82 -11.91 2.57 20.87
C ASN A 82 -13.32 2.26 21.35
#